data_c96857bf9567f6feac5b21b23025f21a
#
_entry.id   c96857bf9567f6feac5b21b23025f21a
#
_cell.length_a   1.000
_cell.length_b   1.000
_cell.length_c   1.000
_cell.angle_alpha   90.00
_cell.angle_beta   90.00
_cell.angle_gamma   90.00
#
_symmetry.space_group_name_H-M   'P 1'
#
loop_
_entity.id
_entity.type
_entity.pdbx_description
1 polymer ?
#
loop_
_entity_poly.entity_id
_entity_poly.type
_entity_poly.pdbx_seq_one_letter_code
_entity_poly.pdbx_strand_id
1 'polypeptide(L)'
;MNAPDTFVQLLARTRESFPASTKSYITGSRSDLRVPVRDIALTNGEVVSVYDTSGPYTDPAATIDVKKGLQSVRAAWIAERGDTEQYEGRKPVALDDGRQSEDAARLAQLRQEAAALQRQPRRAKAGANVTQMHYAKKGIITPEMEYVALRENGKREWMAQYQQDPAREQRLMGNPMGAMIPKIITPEFVRDEVARGRAIIPANINHPEVEPMAIGRNFLVKINANIGNSAVTSSIEE
;
A
#
# COMPACT_ATOMS: atom_id res chain seq x y z
N MET A 1 -4.66 32.91 -20.57
CA MET A 1 -4.71 31.87 -19.51
C MET A 1 -5.39 30.66 -20.12
N ASN A 2 -4.70 29.52 -20.19
CA ASN A 2 -5.33 28.28 -20.67
C ASN A 2 -6.36 27.80 -19.64
N ALA A 3 -7.48 27.27 -20.12
CA ALA A 3 -8.48 26.65 -19.23
C ALA A 3 -7.82 25.54 -18.37
N PRO A 4 -8.22 25.39 -17.11
CA PRO A 4 -7.67 24.30 -16.28
C PRO A 4 -7.97 22.95 -16.90
N ASP A 5 -6.97 22.07 -16.90
CA ASP A 5 -7.13 20.72 -17.43
C ASP A 5 -8.26 19.97 -16.72
N THR A 6 -9.03 19.24 -17.49
CA THR A 6 -10.01 18.32 -16.93
C THR A 6 -9.28 17.15 -16.23
N PHE A 7 -9.95 16.48 -15.29
CA PHE A 7 -9.39 15.30 -14.60
C PHE A 7 -8.91 14.21 -15.59
N VAL A 8 -9.63 14.02 -16.70
CA VAL A 8 -9.24 13.06 -17.76
C VAL A 8 -7.93 13.46 -18.42
N GLN A 9 -7.73 14.76 -18.69
CA GLN A 9 -6.48 15.26 -19.26
C GLN A 9 -5.31 15.12 -18.29
N LEU A 10 -5.52 15.39 -17.00
CA LEU A 10 -4.53 15.16 -15.96
C LEU A 10 -4.13 13.69 -15.86
N LEU A 11 -5.08 12.76 -15.91
CA LEU A 11 -4.80 11.33 -15.91
C LEU A 11 -4.00 10.89 -17.15
N ALA A 12 -4.37 11.38 -18.33
CA ALA A 12 -3.63 11.09 -19.56
C ALA A 12 -2.17 11.56 -19.44
N ARG A 13 -1.95 12.78 -19.00
CA ARG A 13 -0.58 13.32 -18.74
C ARG A 13 0.19 12.49 -17.71
N THR A 14 -0.47 12.03 -16.64
CA THR A 14 0.17 11.20 -15.63
C THR A 14 0.64 9.86 -16.22
N ARG A 15 -0.16 9.26 -17.09
CA ARG A 15 0.21 8.02 -17.80
C ARG A 15 1.36 8.22 -18.77
N GLU A 16 1.40 9.36 -19.46
CA GLU A 16 2.45 9.73 -20.43
C GLU A 16 3.73 10.22 -19.76
N SER A 17 3.70 10.53 -18.47
CA SER A 17 4.86 11.09 -17.73
C SER A 17 6.06 10.13 -17.64
N PHE A 18 5.84 8.85 -17.93
CA PHE A 18 6.88 7.81 -17.83
C PHE A 18 6.99 6.98 -19.11
N PRO A 19 7.35 7.60 -20.25
CA PRO A 19 7.28 6.95 -21.56
C PRO A 19 8.20 5.74 -21.72
N ALA A 20 9.30 5.68 -20.96
CA ALA A 20 10.25 4.55 -20.96
C ALA A 20 9.88 3.48 -19.94
N SER A 21 8.68 3.50 -19.37
CA SER A 21 8.29 2.52 -18.37
C SER A 21 6.88 1.99 -18.57
N THR A 22 6.69 0.74 -18.19
CA THR A 22 5.40 0.04 -18.28
C THR A 22 5.01 -0.49 -16.91
N LYS A 23 3.73 -0.33 -16.54
CA LYS A 23 3.19 -0.96 -15.34
C LYS A 23 2.88 -2.43 -15.64
N SER A 24 3.37 -3.30 -14.78
CA SER A 24 3.09 -4.72 -14.80
C SER A 24 2.76 -5.24 -13.39
N TYR A 25 2.46 -6.54 -13.26
CA TYR A 25 2.07 -7.13 -11.99
C TYR A 25 2.71 -8.50 -11.79
N ILE A 26 3.25 -8.71 -10.60
CA ILE A 26 3.63 -10.06 -10.13
C ILE A 26 2.38 -10.68 -9.50
N THR A 27 1.93 -11.81 -10.03
CA THR A 27 0.74 -12.51 -9.53
C THR A 27 1.15 -13.57 -8.50
N GLY A 28 0.43 -13.64 -7.38
CA GLY A 28 0.62 -14.63 -6.34
C GLY A 28 -0.15 -15.94 -6.59
N SER A 29 -0.39 -16.69 -5.51
CA SER A 29 -1.13 -17.97 -5.55
C SER A 29 -2.59 -17.81 -5.99
N ARG A 30 -3.14 -16.61 -5.93
CA ARG A 30 -4.51 -16.27 -6.29
C ARG A 30 -4.53 -15.07 -7.25
N SER A 31 -5.52 -15.02 -8.13
CA SER A 31 -5.62 -14.03 -9.20
C SER A 31 -5.82 -12.58 -8.73
N ASP A 32 -6.39 -12.40 -7.54
CA ASP A 32 -6.60 -11.09 -6.91
C ASP A 32 -5.40 -10.63 -6.04
N LEU A 33 -4.35 -11.46 -5.92
CA LEU A 33 -3.11 -11.10 -5.25
C LEU A 33 -2.08 -10.68 -6.29
N ARG A 34 -2.03 -9.37 -6.55
CA ARG A 34 -1.20 -8.78 -7.61
C ARG A 34 -0.34 -7.65 -7.02
N VAL A 35 0.97 -7.81 -7.11
CA VAL A 35 1.94 -6.79 -6.67
C VAL A 35 2.32 -5.92 -7.86
N PRO A 36 2.06 -4.60 -7.83
CA PRO A 36 2.40 -3.73 -8.95
C PRO A 36 3.91 -3.50 -9.03
N VAL A 37 4.44 -3.60 -10.24
CA VAL A 37 5.82 -3.28 -10.57
C VAL A 37 5.88 -2.36 -11.78
N ARG A 38 6.93 -1.57 -11.83
CA ARG A 38 7.24 -0.67 -12.94
C ARG A 38 8.48 -1.20 -13.64
N ASP A 39 8.31 -1.65 -14.87
CA ASP A 39 9.38 -2.09 -15.75
C ASP A 39 9.92 -0.89 -16.52
N ILE A 40 11.14 -0.49 -16.25
CA ILE A 40 11.80 0.70 -16.80
C ILE A 40 12.80 0.23 -17.85
N ALA A 41 12.56 0.60 -19.12
CA ALA A 41 13.50 0.33 -20.20
C ALA A 41 14.69 1.29 -20.12
N LEU A 42 15.91 0.73 -20.08
CA LEU A 42 17.14 1.49 -20.09
C LEU A 42 17.66 1.69 -21.52
N THR A 43 18.52 2.71 -21.72
CA THR A 43 19.10 3.02 -23.02
C THR A 43 20.05 1.96 -23.56
N ASN A 44 20.55 1.07 -22.69
CA ASN A 44 21.40 -0.07 -23.05
C ASN A 44 20.59 -1.33 -23.43
N GLY A 45 19.25 -1.23 -23.47
CA GLY A 45 18.35 -2.35 -23.79
C GLY A 45 17.98 -3.25 -22.61
N GLU A 46 18.47 -2.96 -21.41
CA GLU A 46 18.08 -3.69 -20.20
C GLU A 46 16.77 -3.15 -19.63
N VAL A 47 16.11 -3.93 -18.78
CA VAL A 47 14.88 -3.54 -18.07
C VAL A 47 15.11 -3.64 -16.57
N VAL A 48 14.75 -2.57 -15.86
CA VAL A 48 14.80 -2.50 -14.40
C VAL A 48 13.39 -2.55 -13.86
N SER A 49 13.08 -3.55 -13.04
CA SER A 49 11.77 -3.66 -12.38
C SER A 49 11.85 -3.15 -10.95
N VAL A 50 10.98 -2.21 -10.61
CA VAL A 50 10.85 -1.66 -9.26
C VAL A 50 9.41 -1.74 -8.78
N TYR A 51 9.20 -1.78 -7.46
CA TYR A 51 7.85 -1.69 -6.92
C TYR A 51 7.18 -0.38 -7.34
N ASP A 52 5.97 -0.46 -7.90
CA ASP A 52 5.26 0.71 -8.42
C ASP A 52 4.39 1.35 -7.34
N THR A 53 4.76 2.57 -6.93
CA THR A 53 4.04 3.37 -5.93
C THR A 53 3.01 4.31 -6.54
N SER A 54 2.83 4.33 -7.86
CA SER A 54 1.92 5.25 -8.53
C SER A 54 0.43 4.91 -8.34
N GLY A 55 0.14 3.77 -7.72
CA GLY A 55 -1.24 3.30 -7.53
C GLY A 55 -1.96 3.08 -8.87
N PRO A 56 -3.28 3.29 -8.95
CA PRO A 56 -4.04 3.06 -10.17
C PRO A 56 -3.86 4.16 -11.23
N TYR A 57 -3.22 5.28 -10.90
CA TYR A 57 -3.17 6.46 -11.78
C TYR A 57 -2.39 6.24 -13.07
N THR A 58 -1.46 5.30 -13.08
CA THR A 58 -0.66 4.94 -14.25
C THR A 58 -1.08 3.60 -14.87
N ASP A 59 -2.13 2.97 -14.37
CA ASP A 59 -2.67 1.73 -14.90
C ASP A 59 -3.72 2.04 -15.99
N PRO A 60 -3.48 1.69 -17.27
CA PRO A 60 -4.43 1.95 -18.34
C PRO A 60 -5.74 1.17 -18.19
N ALA A 61 -5.74 0.05 -17.47
CA ALA A 61 -6.91 -0.78 -17.23
C ALA A 61 -7.75 -0.29 -16.02
N ALA A 62 -7.21 0.61 -15.20
CA ALA A 62 -7.92 1.09 -14.02
C ALA A 62 -8.94 2.18 -14.35
N THR A 63 -10.14 2.03 -13.81
CA THR A 63 -11.14 3.11 -13.79
C THR A 63 -11.01 3.88 -12.50
N ILE A 64 -10.74 5.18 -12.60
CA ILE A 64 -10.55 6.05 -11.45
C ILE A 64 -11.78 6.93 -11.27
N ASP A 65 -12.37 6.86 -10.08
CA ASP A 65 -13.45 7.73 -9.64
C ASP A 65 -13.04 8.33 -8.29
N VAL A 66 -12.67 9.60 -8.29
CA VAL A 66 -12.22 10.32 -7.08
C VAL A 66 -13.27 10.34 -5.97
N LYS A 67 -14.57 10.22 -6.33
CA LYS A 67 -15.65 10.17 -5.34
C LYS A 67 -15.80 8.81 -4.68
N LYS A 68 -15.35 7.74 -5.33
CA LYS A 68 -15.34 6.37 -4.78
C LYS A 68 -14.07 6.01 -4.03
N GLY A 69 -13.02 6.83 -4.20
CA GLY A 69 -11.71 6.58 -3.62
C GLY A 69 -10.95 5.42 -4.29
N LEU A 70 -9.89 4.96 -3.66
CA LEU A 70 -9.05 3.88 -4.16
C LEU A 70 -9.76 2.53 -4.10
N GLN A 71 -9.40 1.64 -5.02
CA GLN A 71 -9.90 0.27 -5.06
C GLN A 71 -9.51 -0.50 -3.79
N SER A 72 -10.48 -1.23 -3.22
CA SER A 72 -10.31 -1.98 -1.98
C SER A 72 -9.65 -3.34 -2.25
N VAL A 73 -8.36 -3.36 -2.56
CA VAL A 73 -7.59 -4.56 -2.97
C VAL A 73 -7.66 -5.72 -1.96
N ARG A 74 -7.81 -5.43 -0.66
CA ARG A 74 -7.86 -6.43 0.40
C ARG A 74 -9.25 -6.77 0.91
N ALA A 75 -10.31 -6.18 0.33
CA ALA A 75 -11.67 -6.37 0.83
C ALA A 75 -12.12 -7.84 0.80
N ALA A 76 -11.82 -8.55 -0.29
CA ALA A 76 -12.11 -9.98 -0.43
C ALA A 76 -11.34 -10.80 0.62
N TRP A 77 -10.06 -10.55 0.80
CA TRP A 77 -9.22 -11.26 1.79
C TRP A 77 -9.71 -11.11 3.23
N ILE A 78 -10.18 -9.88 3.57
CA ILE A 78 -10.75 -9.60 4.89
C ILE A 78 -12.09 -10.33 5.06
N ALA A 79 -12.93 -10.32 4.04
CA ALA A 79 -14.24 -10.97 4.10
C ALA A 79 -14.14 -12.49 4.20
N GLU A 80 -13.25 -13.13 3.44
CA GLU A 80 -13.04 -14.58 3.42
C GLU A 80 -12.63 -15.15 4.77
N ARG A 81 -11.91 -14.39 5.59
CA ARG A 81 -11.52 -14.82 6.94
C ARG A 81 -12.73 -15.03 7.87
N GLY A 82 -13.87 -14.38 7.58
CA GLY A 82 -15.12 -14.59 8.30
C GLY A 82 -15.14 -14.09 9.75
N ASP A 83 -14.09 -13.46 10.22
CA ASP A 83 -13.86 -13.03 11.62
C ASP A 83 -14.19 -11.57 11.89
N THR A 84 -14.69 -10.86 10.89
CA THR A 84 -15.13 -9.46 10.98
C THR A 84 -16.62 -9.32 10.70
N GLU A 85 -17.20 -8.28 11.24
CA GLU A 85 -18.58 -7.83 10.96
C GLU A 85 -18.60 -6.35 10.62
N GLN A 86 -19.56 -5.93 9.82
CA GLN A 86 -19.85 -4.51 9.59
C GLN A 86 -20.69 -3.96 10.73
N TYR A 87 -20.52 -2.66 11.02
CA TYR A 87 -21.35 -1.96 11.99
C TYR A 87 -21.59 -0.52 11.53
N GLU A 88 -22.56 0.15 12.11
CA GLU A 88 -22.98 1.50 11.68
C GLU A 88 -21.88 2.56 11.88
N GLY A 89 -20.96 2.31 12.80
CA GLY A 89 -19.89 3.26 13.13
C GLY A 89 -20.38 4.43 13.97
N ARG A 90 -19.47 5.38 14.19
CA ARG A 90 -19.78 6.64 14.87
C ARG A 90 -20.38 7.63 13.86
N LYS A 91 -21.43 8.31 14.21
CA LYS A 91 -21.96 9.41 13.40
C LYS A 91 -21.01 10.60 13.45
N PRO A 92 -20.61 11.16 12.30
CA PRO A 92 -19.79 12.37 12.26
C PRO A 92 -20.48 13.52 12.98
N VAL A 93 -19.73 14.28 13.77
CA VAL A 93 -20.18 15.51 14.42
C VAL A 93 -19.40 16.71 13.89
N ALA A 94 -19.93 17.92 14.01
CA ALA A 94 -19.30 19.13 13.48
C ALA A 94 -17.88 19.37 13.99
N LEU A 95 -17.54 18.84 15.16
CA LEU A 95 -16.19 18.96 15.75
C LEU A 95 -15.14 18.10 15.04
N ASP A 96 -15.54 17.11 14.23
CA ASP A 96 -14.62 16.17 13.59
C ASP A 96 -13.86 16.79 12.41
N ASP A 97 -14.38 17.84 11.80
CA ASP A 97 -13.73 18.57 10.69
C ASP A 97 -12.97 19.82 11.15
N GLY A 98 -12.88 20.06 12.46
CA GLY A 98 -12.25 21.24 13.04
C GLY A 98 -12.96 22.57 12.73
N ARG A 99 -14.11 22.53 12.07
CA ARG A 99 -14.91 23.71 11.71
C ARG A 99 -16.19 23.74 12.51
N GLN A 100 -16.36 24.75 13.32
CA GLN A 100 -17.66 25.13 13.86
C GLN A 100 -18.41 25.90 12.75
N SER A 101 -18.97 25.19 11.77
CA SER A 101 -19.82 25.83 10.77
C SER A 101 -21.21 26.02 11.37
N GLU A 102 -21.62 27.25 11.52
CA GLU A 102 -23.00 27.63 11.89
C GLU A 102 -23.98 27.43 10.73
N ASP A 103 -23.51 27.19 9.52
CA ASP A 103 -24.32 26.98 8.34
C ASP A 103 -24.85 25.54 8.28
N ALA A 104 -26.09 25.35 8.75
CA ALA A 104 -26.78 24.08 8.75
C ALA A 104 -26.96 23.47 7.35
N ALA A 105 -27.10 24.30 6.30
CA ALA A 105 -27.27 23.84 4.92
C ALA A 105 -25.97 23.26 4.36
N ARG A 106 -24.86 23.91 4.64
CA ARG A 106 -23.53 23.40 4.25
C ARG A 106 -23.16 22.13 5.01
N LEU A 107 -23.52 22.03 6.29
CA LEU A 107 -23.32 20.80 7.07
C LEU A 107 -24.17 19.64 6.52
N ALA A 108 -25.40 19.91 6.11
CA ALA A 108 -26.27 18.91 5.48
C ALA A 108 -25.70 18.44 4.14
N GLN A 109 -25.18 19.35 3.30
CA GLN A 109 -24.53 19.04 2.05
C GLN A 109 -23.26 18.21 2.25
N LEU A 110 -22.38 18.60 3.18
CA LEU A 110 -21.16 17.85 3.52
C LEU A 110 -21.47 16.46 4.06
N ARG A 111 -22.53 16.30 4.85
CA ARG A 111 -23.00 15.00 5.32
C ARG A 111 -23.49 14.13 4.18
N GLN A 112 -24.19 14.70 3.21
CA GLN A 112 -24.68 13.99 2.04
C GLN A 112 -23.54 13.56 1.13
N GLU A 113 -22.54 14.43 0.89
CA GLU A 113 -21.33 14.11 0.15
C GLU A 113 -20.49 13.06 0.87
N ALA A 114 -20.31 13.18 2.19
CA ALA A 114 -19.61 12.21 3.01
C ALA A 114 -20.33 10.86 3.07
N ALA A 115 -21.66 10.83 3.09
CA ALA A 115 -22.45 9.59 3.08
C ALA A 115 -22.21 8.77 1.80
N ALA A 116 -22.03 9.45 0.64
CA ALA A 116 -21.69 8.79 -0.62
C ALA A 116 -20.29 8.14 -0.60
N LEU A 117 -19.38 8.59 0.28
CA LEU A 117 -18.03 8.10 0.47
C LEU A 117 -17.91 7.09 1.62
N GLN A 118 -18.94 6.99 2.47
CA GLN A 118 -18.88 6.15 3.67
C GLN A 118 -18.91 4.67 3.31
N ARG A 119 -17.76 4.02 3.48
CA ARG A 119 -17.70 2.58 3.65
C ARG A 119 -18.16 2.26 5.08
N GLN A 120 -19.06 1.27 5.22
CA GLN A 120 -19.41 0.80 6.57
C GLN A 120 -18.15 0.23 7.23
N PRO A 121 -17.76 0.72 8.41
CA PRO A 121 -16.60 0.22 9.10
C PRO A 121 -16.80 -1.22 9.55
N ARG A 122 -15.70 -1.94 9.67
CA ARG A 122 -15.66 -3.31 10.16
C ARG A 122 -14.99 -3.36 11.53
N ARG A 123 -15.42 -4.31 12.34
CA ARG A 123 -14.75 -4.68 13.61
C ARG A 123 -14.61 -6.18 13.70
N ALA A 124 -13.74 -6.64 14.59
CA ALA A 124 -13.68 -8.06 14.92
C ALA A 124 -15.00 -8.53 15.51
N LYS A 125 -15.43 -9.74 15.16
CA LYS A 125 -16.55 -10.39 15.83
C LYS A 125 -16.21 -10.64 17.31
N ALA A 126 -17.22 -10.83 18.14
CA ALA A 126 -17.02 -11.15 19.55
C ALA A 126 -16.09 -12.37 19.72
N GLY A 127 -15.03 -12.20 20.53
CA GLY A 127 -14.02 -13.24 20.74
C GLY A 127 -13.00 -13.43 19.60
N ALA A 128 -13.15 -12.75 18.47
CA ALA A 128 -12.18 -12.80 17.37
C ALA A 128 -11.05 -11.79 17.53
N ASN A 129 -9.89 -12.09 16.91
CA ASN A 129 -8.76 -11.19 16.81
C ASN A 129 -8.27 -11.15 15.35
N VAL A 130 -8.20 -9.96 14.77
CA VAL A 130 -7.95 -9.72 13.34
C VAL A 130 -6.56 -9.18 13.05
N THR A 131 -5.63 -9.27 14.01
CA THR A 131 -4.26 -8.79 13.82
C THR A 131 -3.43 -9.81 13.03
N GLN A 132 -2.52 -9.33 12.18
CA GLN A 132 -1.60 -10.20 11.46
C GLN A 132 -0.76 -11.08 12.40
N MET A 133 -0.38 -10.55 13.57
CA MET A 133 0.33 -11.32 14.59
C MET A 133 -0.53 -12.48 15.13
N HIS A 134 -1.83 -12.31 15.29
CA HIS A 134 -2.71 -13.38 15.74
C HIS A 134 -2.75 -14.54 14.73
N TYR A 135 -2.91 -14.24 13.46
CA TYR A 135 -2.88 -15.26 12.41
C TYR A 135 -1.52 -15.94 12.35
N ALA A 136 -0.43 -15.17 12.40
CA ALA A 136 0.93 -15.68 12.38
C ALA A 136 1.19 -16.66 13.54
N LYS A 137 0.81 -16.30 14.77
CA LYS A 137 0.94 -17.18 15.95
C LYS A 137 0.11 -18.45 15.85
N LYS A 138 -0.97 -18.45 15.08
CA LYS A 138 -1.76 -19.63 14.76
C LYS A 138 -1.18 -20.47 13.60
N GLY A 139 -0.06 -20.08 13.02
CA GLY A 139 0.53 -20.73 11.86
C GLY A 139 -0.18 -20.43 10.53
N ILE A 140 -1.12 -19.47 10.52
CA ILE A 140 -1.90 -19.10 9.33
C ILE A 140 -1.09 -18.12 8.50
N ILE A 141 -0.92 -18.42 7.21
CA ILE A 141 -0.39 -17.51 6.21
C ILE A 141 -1.56 -16.76 5.61
N THR A 142 -1.54 -15.43 5.75
CA THR A 142 -2.58 -14.56 5.17
C THR A 142 -2.17 -14.10 3.77
N PRO A 143 -3.13 -13.69 2.91
CA PRO A 143 -2.80 -13.07 1.62
C PRO A 143 -1.88 -11.85 1.77
N GLU A 144 -1.99 -11.11 2.86
CA GLU A 144 -1.10 -9.99 3.17
C GLU A 144 0.35 -10.45 3.36
N MET A 145 0.60 -11.61 3.99
CA MET A 145 1.95 -12.15 4.16
C MET A 145 2.55 -12.64 2.84
N GLU A 146 1.74 -13.26 1.99
CA GLU A 146 2.16 -13.65 0.64
C GLU A 146 2.47 -12.42 -0.22
N TYR A 147 1.61 -11.39 -0.18
CA TYR A 147 1.85 -10.12 -0.87
C TYR A 147 3.19 -9.50 -0.47
N VAL A 148 3.49 -9.47 0.84
CA VAL A 148 4.78 -8.98 1.35
C VAL A 148 5.94 -9.79 0.79
N ALA A 149 5.84 -11.12 0.76
CA ALA A 149 6.90 -11.98 0.23
C ALA A 149 7.19 -11.68 -1.25
N LEU A 150 6.15 -11.56 -2.08
CA LEU A 150 6.30 -11.22 -3.49
C LEU A 150 6.91 -9.82 -3.68
N ARG A 151 6.46 -8.84 -2.91
CA ARG A 151 6.97 -7.47 -2.95
C ARG A 151 8.45 -7.40 -2.58
N GLU A 152 8.87 -8.13 -1.57
CA GLU A 152 10.27 -8.18 -1.11
C GLU A 152 11.20 -8.87 -2.12
N ASN A 153 10.69 -9.90 -2.82
CA ASN A 153 11.46 -10.65 -3.81
C ASN A 153 11.62 -9.90 -5.13
N GLY A 154 10.62 -9.13 -5.58
CA GLY A 154 10.65 -8.46 -6.87
C GLY A 154 11.90 -7.59 -7.08
N LYS A 155 12.36 -6.87 -6.04
CA LYS A 155 13.62 -6.13 -6.10
C LYS A 155 14.85 -7.03 -6.11
N ARG A 156 14.79 -8.18 -5.47
CA ARG A 156 15.94 -9.10 -5.34
C ARG A 156 16.22 -9.86 -6.62
N GLU A 157 15.17 -10.29 -7.32
CA GLU A 157 15.30 -10.94 -8.63
C GLU A 157 16.02 -10.02 -9.62
N TRP A 158 15.66 -8.74 -9.64
CA TRP A 158 16.36 -7.75 -10.43
C TRP A 158 17.80 -7.56 -9.97
N MET A 159 18.06 -7.41 -8.67
CA MET A 159 19.42 -7.26 -8.14
C MET A 159 20.30 -8.48 -8.45
N ALA A 160 19.74 -9.69 -8.39
CA ALA A 160 20.48 -10.92 -8.69
C ALA A 160 20.99 -10.97 -10.14
N GLN A 161 20.28 -10.38 -11.09
CA GLN A 161 20.71 -10.26 -12.49
C GLN A 161 21.96 -9.37 -12.63
N TYR A 162 22.11 -8.37 -11.76
CA TYR A 162 23.26 -7.44 -11.76
C TYR A 162 24.41 -7.85 -10.84
N GLN A 163 24.19 -8.82 -9.96
CA GLN A 163 25.17 -9.28 -8.97
C GLN A 163 26.06 -10.43 -9.48
N GLN A 164 26.40 -10.45 -10.77
CA GLN A 164 27.33 -11.43 -11.31
C GLN A 164 28.81 -11.17 -10.92
N ASP A 165 29.11 -10.01 -10.33
CA ASP A 165 30.46 -9.66 -9.83
C ASP A 165 30.45 -9.71 -8.28
N PRO A 166 31.16 -10.72 -7.68
CA PRO A 166 31.21 -10.86 -6.20
C PRO A 166 31.83 -9.64 -5.49
N ALA A 167 32.76 -8.94 -6.13
CA ALA A 167 33.38 -7.74 -5.57
C ALA A 167 32.38 -6.56 -5.51
N ARG A 168 31.51 -6.46 -6.51
CA ARG A 168 30.42 -5.47 -6.55
C ARG A 168 29.33 -5.81 -5.53
N GLU A 169 28.96 -7.08 -5.42
CA GLU A 169 28.02 -7.57 -4.42
C GLU A 169 28.47 -7.20 -3.00
N GLN A 170 29.73 -7.48 -2.66
CA GLN A 170 30.30 -7.17 -1.36
C GLN A 170 30.29 -5.67 -1.04
N ARG A 171 30.50 -4.80 -2.03
CA ARG A 171 30.44 -3.34 -1.88
C ARG A 171 29.01 -2.84 -1.68
N LEU A 172 28.02 -3.47 -2.32
CA LEU A 172 26.61 -3.06 -2.25
C LEU A 172 25.89 -3.61 -1.02
N MET A 173 26.33 -4.75 -0.49
CA MET A 173 25.69 -5.38 0.67
C MET A 173 25.80 -4.57 1.97
N GLY A 174 26.84 -3.75 2.12
CA GLY A 174 27.05 -2.99 3.34
C GLY A 174 27.17 -3.87 4.58
N ASN A 175 27.01 -3.26 5.76
CA ASN A 175 26.95 -4.00 7.02
C ASN A 175 25.50 -4.43 7.30
N PRO A 176 25.19 -5.73 7.46
CA PRO A 176 23.85 -6.22 7.70
C PRO A 176 23.29 -5.80 9.09
N MET A 177 24.12 -5.23 9.97
CA MET A 177 23.71 -4.77 11.31
C MET A 177 22.92 -5.84 12.09
N GLY A 178 23.27 -7.11 11.90
CA GLY A 178 22.62 -8.27 12.51
C GLY A 178 21.34 -8.72 11.80
N ALA A 179 21.03 -8.20 10.61
CA ALA A 179 19.96 -8.76 9.79
C ALA A 179 20.39 -10.10 9.20
N MET A 180 19.49 -11.06 9.20
CA MET A 180 19.66 -12.39 8.60
C MET A 180 18.59 -12.56 7.50
N ILE A 181 18.84 -11.93 6.36
CA ILE A 181 17.90 -11.89 5.27
C ILE A 181 18.13 -13.08 4.35
N PRO A 182 17.16 -14.00 4.18
CA PRO A 182 17.30 -15.14 3.27
C PRO A 182 17.34 -14.65 1.80
N LYS A 183 17.93 -15.46 0.90
CA LYS A 183 17.96 -15.14 -0.53
C LYS A 183 16.57 -14.96 -1.12
N ILE A 184 15.62 -15.77 -0.67
CA ILE A 184 14.20 -15.70 -1.06
C ILE A 184 13.39 -15.51 0.20
N ILE A 185 12.53 -14.51 0.23
CA ILE A 185 11.52 -14.31 1.26
C ILE A 185 10.29 -15.15 0.91
N THR A 186 9.98 -16.13 1.75
CA THR A 186 8.77 -16.94 1.59
C THR A 186 7.63 -16.40 2.47
N PRO A 187 6.36 -16.71 2.18
CA PRO A 187 5.24 -16.37 3.05
C PRO A 187 5.39 -16.94 4.48
N GLU A 188 6.01 -18.14 4.61
CA GLU A 188 6.32 -18.75 5.90
C GLU A 188 7.34 -17.92 6.67
N PHE A 189 8.37 -17.42 6.00
CA PHE A 189 9.36 -16.56 6.63
C PHE A 189 8.69 -15.27 7.14
N VAL A 190 7.82 -14.64 6.35
CA VAL A 190 7.05 -13.45 6.76
C VAL A 190 6.20 -13.77 7.99
N ARG A 191 5.44 -14.88 7.96
CA ARG A 191 4.64 -15.34 9.10
C ARG A 191 5.50 -15.50 10.34
N ASP A 192 6.64 -16.16 10.25
CA ASP A 192 7.49 -16.46 11.39
C ASP A 192 8.12 -15.22 12.00
N GLU A 193 8.53 -14.25 11.16
CA GLU A 193 9.02 -12.95 11.63
C GLU A 193 7.93 -12.15 12.36
N VAL A 194 6.69 -12.17 11.84
CA VAL A 194 5.54 -11.52 12.49
C VAL A 194 5.17 -12.25 13.79
N ALA A 195 5.13 -13.59 13.79
CA ALA A 195 4.80 -14.39 14.98
C ALA A 195 5.78 -14.16 16.14
N ARG A 196 7.07 -13.97 15.81
CA ARG A 196 8.15 -13.68 16.78
C ARG A 196 8.20 -12.20 17.20
N GLY A 197 7.35 -11.34 16.65
CA GLY A 197 7.34 -9.90 16.94
C GLY A 197 8.54 -9.15 16.37
N ARG A 198 9.24 -9.70 15.38
CA ARG A 198 10.38 -9.06 14.71
C ARG A 198 9.98 -8.25 13.46
N ALA A 199 8.74 -8.42 13.03
CA ALA A 199 8.13 -7.64 11.95
C ALA A 199 6.66 -7.36 12.24
N ILE A 200 6.16 -6.27 11.65
CA ILE A 200 4.74 -5.93 11.63
C ILE A 200 4.28 -5.70 10.21
N ILE A 201 3.01 -5.99 9.92
CA ILE A 201 2.34 -5.65 8.68
C ILE A 201 1.21 -4.67 9.03
N PRO A 202 1.37 -3.37 8.72
CA PRO A 202 0.32 -2.37 8.93
C PRO A 202 -0.83 -2.61 7.93
N ALA A 203 -1.83 -3.36 8.33
CA ALA A 203 -2.92 -3.80 7.47
C ALA A 203 -4.28 -3.65 8.19
N ASN A 204 -4.70 -2.40 8.44
CA ASN A 204 -5.98 -2.10 9.07
C ASN A 204 -7.14 -2.63 8.20
N ILE A 205 -8.10 -3.32 8.83
CA ILE A 205 -9.29 -3.86 8.17
C ILE A 205 -10.23 -2.76 7.60
N ASN A 206 -10.13 -1.54 8.12
CA ASN A 206 -10.89 -0.38 7.65
C ASN A 206 -10.18 0.43 6.57
N HIS A 207 -8.97 0.03 6.18
CA HIS A 207 -8.22 0.57 5.06
C HIS A 207 -7.87 -0.53 4.05
N PRO A 208 -8.88 -1.17 3.43
CA PRO A 208 -8.67 -2.31 2.53
C PRO A 208 -7.98 -1.92 1.21
N GLU A 209 -7.85 -0.64 0.92
CA GLU A 209 -7.11 -0.08 -0.22
C GLU A 209 -5.59 -0.08 -0.02
N VAL A 210 -5.10 -0.22 1.21
CA VAL A 210 -3.67 -0.18 1.50
C VAL A 210 -3.00 -1.48 1.04
N GLU A 211 -1.99 -1.34 0.21
CA GLU A 211 -1.13 -2.45 -0.23
C GLU A 211 -0.21 -2.89 0.93
N PRO A 212 -0.16 -4.19 1.24
CA PRO A 212 0.63 -4.69 2.36
C PRO A 212 2.12 -4.42 2.21
N MET A 213 2.75 -4.07 3.33
CA MET A 213 4.20 -4.01 3.48
C MET A 213 4.60 -4.52 4.85
N ALA A 214 5.83 -5.00 4.99
CA ALA A 214 6.39 -5.34 6.29
C ALA A 214 7.33 -4.23 6.78
N ILE A 215 7.35 -4.04 8.09
CA ILE A 215 8.34 -3.22 8.79
C ILE A 215 9.08 -4.15 9.74
N GLY A 216 10.36 -4.37 9.50
CA GLY A 216 11.18 -5.27 10.30
C GLY A 216 12.61 -5.32 9.82
N ARG A 217 13.54 -5.78 10.67
CA ARG A 217 14.99 -5.81 10.38
C ARG A 217 15.34 -6.62 9.12
N ASN A 218 14.58 -7.68 8.86
CA ASN A 218 14.86 -8.62 7.77
C ASN A 218 14.10 -8.30 6.48
N PHE A 219 13.55 -7.09 6.37
CA PHE A 219 12.77 -6.62 5.23
C PHE A 219 13.34 -5.32 4.68
N LEU A 220 12.84 -4.88 3.54
CA LEU A 220 13.21 -3.59 2.95
C LEU A 220 12.96 -2.45 3.94
N VAL A 221 13.89 -1.51 3.98
CA VAL A 221 13.81 -0.37 4.91
C VAL A 221 12.64 0.53 4.56
N LYS A 222 11.78 0.78 5.55
CA LYS A 222 10.75 1.80 5.47
C LYS A 222 11.36 3.16 5.84
N ILE A 223 11.30 4.10 4.91
CA ILE A 223 11.70 5.49 5.15
C ILE A 223 10.46 6.27 5.57
N ASN A 224 10.52 6.96 6.70
CA ASN A 224 9.57 7.98 7.08
C ASN A 224 10.18 9.35 6.78
N ALA A 225 9.50 10.12 5.92
CA ALA A 225 9.85 11.51 5.68
C ALA A 225 8.72 12.39 6.25
N ASN A 226 9.08 13.32 7.14
CA ASN A 226 8.18 14.36 7.59
C ASN A 226 8.45 15.61 6.75
N ILE A 227 7.44 16.05 6.01
CA ILE A 227 7.46 17.32 5.31
C ILE A 227 6.62 18.25 6.17
N GLY A 228 7.28 19.19 6.87
CA GLY A 228 6.75 20.21 7.75
C GLY A 228 5.23 20.32 7.79
N ASN A 229 4.58 19.60 8.68
CA ASN A 229 3.17 19.79 8.97
C ASN A 229 3.06 20.19 10.44
N SER A 230 3.31 21.48 10.69
CA SER A 230 3.06 22.08 11.97
C SER A 230 1.73 22.82 11.91
N ALA A 231 0.85 22.60 12.88
CA ALA A 231 -0.39 23.36 13.02
C ALA A 231 -0.14 24.88 13.22
N VAL A 232 1.12 25.27 13.44
CA VAL A 232 1.52 26.63 13.77
C VAL A 232 2.27 27.34 12.65
N THR A 233 2.98 26.62 11.78
CA THR A 233 3.94 27.23 10.84
C THR A 233 3.95 26.63 9.44
N SER A 234 3.08 25.71 9.09
CA SER A 234 3.09 25.12 7.73
C SER A 234 2.15 25.87 6.81
N SER A 235 2.67 26.34 5.68
CA SER A 235 1.91 26.89 4.55
C SER A 235 2.25 26.17 3.26
N ILE A 236 1.52 26.47 2.18
CA ILE A 236 1.81 25.92 0.84
C ILE A 236 3.08 26.55 0.26
N GLU A 237 3.44 27.72 0.72
CA GLU A 237 4.60 28.51 0.28
C GLU A 237 5.91 28.06 0.97
N GLU A 238 5.85 27.37 2.09
CA GLU A 238 6.99 26.78 2.79
C GLU A 238 7.28 25.35 2.29
#